data_c27826c9f95c7d59290342d55a9bf5b3
#
_entry.id   c27826c9f95c7d59290342d55a9bf5b3
#
_cell.length_a   1.000
_cell.length_b   1.000
_cell.length_c   1.000
_cell.angle_alpha   90.00
_cell.angle_beta   90.00
_cell.angle_gamma   90.00
#
_symmetry.space_group_name_H-M   'P 1'
#
loop_
_entity.id
_entity.type
_entity.pdbx_description
1 polymer ?
#
loop_
_entity_poly.entity_id
_entity_poly.type
_entity_poly.pdbx_seq_one_letter_code
_entity_poly.pdbx_strand_id
1 'polypeptide(L)'
;MSIIDQEEDMKVLIFTFGTRGDIEPFAALAERIARAGHTAVLAAPEAYRGAVAEPAGFLPMATEMDEVMRAGMTGMSGPSQALGIARRMSAAMKKSLDEQWDAAQQVEPTIIVSHPKALGGPHVAERLGIPVVPSLPLPFLTPTAAFPVPFIARSFPGSWNRASYQFNRFTALAYGGMINRFRREKLGLARMSRFSDYLHAADGSRVPVLYPFSRHVVPVPADYPASAHVTGYWFRDDPEAAPAPSPRLQEFLAAGAPPIYVGFGSMGFGRGAEARGRLVMEAVLEAGVRAVVSTGWGALHAQSTAEVMVVDEVSHRWLFPRVAAVVHHGGSGTTAAGLRAGRPTLVCPVLGDQPFWGRRVHELGAGPEPLPLRRATAETLTDRIRRLVGDPGYAGKAAAIGEAIEQEDGTARALEVLLEIEAAHAAHRSTA
;
A
#
# COMPACT_ATOMS: atom_id res chain seq x y z
N MET A 1 35.88 -25.21 -22.73
CA MET A 1 35.87 -24.76 -21.29
C MET A 1 34.86 -23.63 -21.23
N SER A 2 33.63 -23.95 -20.86
CA SER A 2 32.50 -23.04 -20.88
C SER A 2 32.69 -22.03 -19.72
N ILE A 3 32.80 -20.77 -20.06
CA ILE A 3 32.63 -19.67 -19.11
C ILE A 3 31.13 -19.69 -18.80
N ILE A 4 30.76 -20.34 -17.72
CA ILE A 4 29.45 -20.14 -17.13
C ILE A 4 29.53 -18.72 -16.55
N ASP A 5 28.84 -17.78 -17.20
CA ASP A 5 28.54 -16.48 -16.62
C ASP A 5 27.92 -16.80 -15.23
N GLN A 6 28.67 -16.55 -14.18
CA GLN A 6 28.08 -16.44 -12.84
C GLN A 6 27.24 -15.14 -12.93
N GLU A 7 25.93 -15.28 -13.14
CA GLU A 7 25.00 -14.21 -12.81
C GLU A 7 25.32 -13.85 -11.36
N GLU A 8 25.89 -12.68 -11.14
CA GLU A 8 26.15 -12.18 -9.79
C GLU A 8 24.82 -12.14 -9.04
N ASP A 9 24.79 -12.74 -7.85
CA ASP A 9 23.60 -12.83 -7.00
C ASP A 9 23.15 -11.41 -6.63
N MET A 10 22.02 -10.95 -7.23
CA MET A 10 21.42 -9.66 -6.92
C MET A 10 21.01 -9.62 -5.45
N LYS A 11 21.49 -8.61 -4.70
CA LYS A 11 21.14 -8.39 -3.29
C LYS A 11 20.21 -7.19 -3.15
N VAL A 12 18.94 -7.46 -2.93
CA VAL A 12 17.90 -6.44 -2.82
C VAL A 12 17.61 -6.11 -1.37
N LEU A 13 17.81 -4.86 -0.97
CA LEU A 13 17.34 -4.33 0.31
C LEU A 13 16.05 -3.53 0.09
N ILE A 14 14.99 -3.93 0.77
CA ILE A 14 13.66 -3.32 0.62
C ILE A 14 13.32 -2.54 1.89
N PHE A 15 13.12 -1.23 1.76
CA PHE A 15 12.67 -0.37 2.85
C PHE A 15 11.19 -0.06 2.75
N THR A 16 10.42 -0.38 3.78
CA THR A 16 9.01 -0.01 3.85
C THR A 16 8.55 0.30 5.27
N PHE A 17 7.59 1.23 5.39
CA PHE A 17 6.99 1.66 6.65
C PHE A 17 5.50 1.94 6.46
N GLY A 18 4.73 1.70 7.50
CA GLY A 18 3.32 2.05 7.54
C GLY A 18 2.42 0.92 7.95
N THR A 19 1.24 0.87 7.37
CA THR A 19 0.22 -0.13 7.67
C THR A 19 0.46 -1.42 6.86
N ARG A 20 -0.32 -2.45 7.15
CA ARG A 20 -0.29 -3.72 6.42
C ARG A 20 -0.31 -3.56 4.89
N GLY A 21 -1.10 -2.60 4.38
CA GLY A 21 -1.15 -2.31 2.94
C GLY A 21 0.14 -1.73 2.35
N ASP A 22 0.99 -1.12 3.20
CA ASP A 22 2.32 -0.64 2.80
C ASP A 22 3.40 -1.73 2.92
N ILE A 23 3.18 -2.79 3.69
CA ILE A 23 4.19 -3.84 3.99
C ILE A 23 3.98 -5.08 3.13
N GLU A 24 2.75 -5.60 3.04
CA GLU A 24 2.49 -6.88 2.36
C GLU A 24 2.93 -6.95 0.90
N PRO A 25 2.76 -5.91 0.07
CA PRO A 25 3.26 -5.96 -1.30
C PRO A 25 4.78 -6.12 -1.38
N PHE A 26 5.50 -5.46 -0.48
CA PHE A 26 6.97 -5.54 -0.44
C PHE A 26 7.45 -6.88 0.12
N ALA A 27 6.70 -7.47 1.06
CA ALA A 27 6.96 -8.83 1.52
C ALA A 27 6.77 -9.86 0.38
N ALA A 28 5.71 -9.71 -0.43
CA ALA A 28 5.49 -10.54 -1.61
C ALA A 28 6.63 -10.43 -2.62
N LEU A 29 7.13 -9.21 -2.87
CA LEU A 29 8.27 -9.00 -3.74
C LEU A 29 9.55 -9.63 -3.17
N ALA A 30 9.83 -9.46 -1.87
CA ALA A 30 11.00 -10.06 -1.22
C ALA A 30 10.99 -11.60 -1.36
N GLU A 31 9.86 -12.22 -1.08
CA GLU A 31 9.68 -13.67 -1.23
C GLU A 31 9.86 -14.14 -2.68
N ARG A 32 9.36 -13.36 -3.66
CA ARG A 32 9.53 -13.68 -5.09
C ARG A 32 10.99 -13.64 -5.51
N ILE A 33 11.72 -12.60 -5.11
CA ILE A 33 13.14 -12.42 -5.39
C ILE A 33 13.94 -13.56 -4.78
N ALA A 34 13.69 -13.89 -3.50
CA ALA A 34 14.39 -14.95 -2.80
C ALA A 34 14.12 -16.35 -3.39
N ARG A 35 12.86 -16.63 -3.80
CA ARG A 35 12.54 -17.89 -4.51
C ARG A 35 13.17 -17.99 -5.90
N ALA A 36 13.52 -16.87 -6.52
CA ALA A 36 14.23 -16.86 -7.79
C ALA A 36 15.76 -17.09 -7.64
N GLY A 37 16.25 -17.28 -6.40
CA GLY A 37 17.66 -17.57 -6.13
C GLY A 37 18.51 -16.34 -5.80
N HIS A 38 17.91 -15.16 -5.65
CA HIS A 38 18.59 -13.93 -5.29
C HIS A 38 18.43 -13.64 -3.79
N THR A 39 19.29 -12.79 -3.24
CA THR A 39 19.18 -12.33 -1.86
C THR A 39 18.17 -11.20 -1.75
N ALA A 40 17.16 -11.34 -0.89
CA ALA A 40 16.19 -10.28 -0.60
C ALA A 40 16.01 -10.10 0.92
N VAL A 41 16.11 -8.86 1.40
CA VAL A 41 15.90 -8.51 2.80
C VAL A 41 14.88 -7.41 2.91
N LEU A 42 13.77 -7.68 3.63
CA LEU A 42 12.76 -6.69 3.97
C LEU A 42 13.12 -6.00 5.28
N ALA A 43 13.37 -4.72 5.23
CA ALA A 43 13.57 -3.86 6.38
C ALA A 43 12.27 -3.10 6.70
N ALA A 44 11.58 -3.49 7.76
CA ALA A 44 10.23 -3.04 8.10
C ALA A 44 10.01 -3.04 9.63
N PRO A 45 8.90 -2.47 10.16
CA PRO A 45 8.60 -2.49 11.58
C PRO A 45 8.53 -3.93 12.14
N GLU A 46 9.08 -4.15 13.34
CA GLU A 46 9.17 -5.46 14.00
C GLU A 46 7.82 -6.21 14.06
N ALA A 47 6.72 -5.47 14.22
CA ALA A 47 5.38 -6.06 14.25
C ALA A 47 5.02 -6.87 12.99
N TYR A 48 5.75 -6.69 11.91
CA TYR A 48 5.54 -7.38 10.62
C TYR A 48 6.57 -8.47 10.32
N ARG A 49 7.37 -8.91 11.30
CA ARG A 49 8.34 -10.01 11.10
C ARG A 49 7.68 -11.25 10.50
N GLY A 50 6.49 -11.61 10.93
CA GLY A 50 5.70 -12.71 10.39
C GLY A 50 5.09 -12.46 9.00
N ALA A 51 5.26 -11.26 8.43
CA ALA A 51 4.79 -10.97 7.07
C ALA A 51 5.73 -11.47 5.97
N VAL A 52 6.92 -11.96 6.32
CA VAL A 52 7.91 -12.50 5.38
C VAL A 52 8.18 -13.94 5.71
N ALA A 53 8.09 -14.81 4.70
CA ALA A 53 8.48 -16.21 4.81
C ALA A 53 9.87 -16.42 4.22
N GLU A 54 10.60 -17.41 4.79
CA GLU A 54 11.86 -17.87 4.21
C GLU A 54 11.68 -18.31 2.74
N PRO A 55 12.69 -18.15 1.89
CA PRO A 55 14.08 -17.76 2.20
C PRO A 55 14.36 -16.24 2.25
N ALA A 56 13.34 -15.37 2.19
CA ALA A 56 13.55 -13.93 2.30
C ALA A 56 13.92 -13.53 3.73
N GLY A 57 14.90 -12.62 3.86
CA GLY A 57 15.38 -12.10 5.14
C GLY A 57 14.48 -10.98 5.67
N PHE A 58 14.52 -10.77 6.99
CA PHE A 58 13.84 -9.66 7.66
C PHE A 58 14.76 -8.90 8.62
N LEU A 59 14.78 -7.57 8.51
CA LEU A 59 15.44 -6.68 9.46
C LEU A 59 14.42 -5.75 10.15
N PRO A 60 14.38 -5.77 11.49
CA PRO A 60 13.47 -4.90 12.23
C PRO A 60 13.91 -3.44 12.17
N MET A 61 12.96 -2.55 11.93
CA MET A 61 13.20 -1.10 11.88
C MET A 61 12.05 -0.29 12.47
N ALA A 62 12.38 0.88 12.99
CA ALA A 62 11.46 1.99 13.28
C ALA A 62 10.17 1.63 14.06
N THR A 63 10.24 0.76 15.03
CA THR A 63 9.12 0.39 15.93
C THR A 63 8.45 1.63 16.53
N GLU A 64 9.22 2.66 16.88
CA GLU A 64 8.73 3.92 17.45
C GLU A 64 7.87 4.74 16.49
N MET A 65 8.09 4.61 15.18
CA MET A 65 7.30 5.33 14.15
C MET A 65 5.83 4.89 14.19
N ASP A 66 5.59 3.59 14.28
CA ASP A 66 4.22 3.03 14.33
C ASP A 66 3.50 3.46 15.62
N GLU A 67 4.20 3.48 16.75
CA GLU A 67 3.63 3.95 18.02
C GLU A 67 3.22 5.43 17.95
N VAL A 68 4.08 6.28 17.38
CA VAL A 68 3.79 7.73 17.25
C VAL A 68 2.65 7.95 16.25
N MET A 69 2.60 7.21 15.15
CA MET A 69 1.49 7.28 14.19
C MET A 69 0.17 6.85 14.83
N ARG A 70 0.14 5.75 15.58
CA ARG A 70 -1.05 5.29 16.33
C ARG A 70 -1.49 6.33 17.36
N ALA A 71 -0.57 6.89 18.14
CA ALA A 71 -0.86 7.94 19.10
C ALA A 71 -1.43 9.22 18.44
N GLY A 72 -0.93 9.59 17.26
CA GLY A 72 -1.44 10.71 16.47
C GLY A 72 -2.87 10.49 15.95
N MET A 73 -3.21 9.25 15.61
CA MET A 73 -4.54 8.88 15.10
C MET A 73 -5.61 8.79 16.20
N THR A 74 -5.24 8.56 17.47
CA THR A 74 -6.21 8.44 18.57
C THR A 74 -6.81 9.77 19.06
N GLY A 75 -6.36 10.88 18.48
CA GLY A 75 -6.97 12.21 18.65
C GLY A 75 -6.11 13.19 19.43
N MET A 76 -5.86 14.33 18.83
CA MET A 76 -5.18 15.47 19.46
C MET A 76 -6.15 16.31 20.27
N SER A 77 -5.87 16.50 21.57
CA SER A 77 -6.72 17.25 22.49
C SER A 77 -6.23 18.69 22.75
N GLY A 78 -5.17 19.15 22.04
CA GLY A 78 -4.68 20.51 22.18
C GLY A 78 -3.30 20.78 21.58
N PRO A 79 -2.86 22.06 21.51
CA PRO A 79 -1.59 22.47 20.86
C PRO A 79 -0.34 21.86 21.49
N SER A 80 -0.31 21.68 22.83
CA SER A 80 0.82 21.08 23.55
C SER A 80 1.01 19.60 23.20
N GLN A 81 -0.07 18.87 23.05
CA GLN A 81 -0.05 17.46 22.65
C GLN A 81 0.38 17.32 21.17
N ALA A 82 -0.10 18.20 20.30
CA ALA A 82 0.33 18.25 18.89
C ALA A 82 1.85 18.49 18.78
N LEU A 83 2.40 19.43 19.57
CA LEU A 83 3.83 19.69 19.59
C LEU A 83 4.62 18.49 20.14
N GLY A 84 4.10 17.81 21.16
CA GLY A 84 4.70 16.57 21.71
C GLY A 84 4.77 15.46 20.67
N ILE A 85 3.68 15.22 19.93
CA ILE A 85 3.60 14.23 18.82
C ILE A 85 4.58 14.61 17.71
N ALA A 86 4.63 15.89 17.31
CA ALA A 86 5.54 16.35 16.26
C ALA A 86 7.02 16.14 16.63
N ARG A 87 7.40 16.39 17.91
CA ARG A 87 8.77 16.13 18.41
C ARG A 87 9.09 14.63 18.41
N ARG A 88 8.18 13.78 18.88
CA ARG A 88 8.36 12.32 18.87
C ARG A 88 8.46 11.79 17.44
N MET A 89 7.63 12.29 16.53
CA MET A 89 7.70 11.94 15.11
C MET A 89 9.05 12.31 14.51
N SER A 90 9.55 13.53 14.78
CA SER A 90 10.87 13.97 14.31
C SER A 90 12.01 13.10 14.85
N ALA A 91 11.94 12.68 16.12
CA ALA A 91 12.92 11.79 16.71
C ALA A 91 12.88 10.39 16.10
N ALA A 92 11.68 9.81 15.93
CA ALA A 92 11.47 8.51 15.31
C ALA A 92 11.96 8.50 13.84
N MET A 93 11.69 9.56 13.09
CA MET A 93 12.16 9.69 11.71
C MET A 93 13.70 9.80 11.64
N LYS A 94 14.33 10.53 12.57
CA LYS A 94 15.79 10.60 12.61
C LYS A 94 16.39 9.21 12.88
N LYS A 95 15.87 8.48 13.86
CA LYS A 95 16.29 7.12 14.17
C LYS A 95 16.11 6.20 12.96
N SER A 96 14.97 6.30 12.27
CA SER A 96 14.71 5.54 11.06
C SER A 96 15.74 5.78 9.94
N LEU A 97 16.24 7.01 9.77
CA LEU A 97 17.32 7.30 8.82
C LEU A 97 18.62 6.59 9.21
N ASP A 98 19.00 6.62 10.50
CA ASP A 98 20.19 5.92 10.99
C ASP A 98 20.06 4.40 10.80
N GLU A 99 18.91 3.81 11.15
CA GLU A 99 18.61 2.38 10.96
C GLU A 99 18.66 1.95 9.49
N GLN A 100 18.19 2.78 8.54
CA GLN A 100 18.29 2.48 7.11
C GLN A 100 19.74 2.41 6.63
N TRP A 101 20.62 3.25 7.17
CA TRP A 101 22.05 3.18 6.89
C TRP A 101 22.68 1.92 7.50
N ASP A 102 22.38 1.62 8.76
CA ASP A 102 22.93 0.44 9.45
C ASP A 102 22.48 -0.86 8.74
N ALA A 103 21.21 -0.94 8.31
CA ALA A 103 20.69 -2.06 7.54
C ALA A 103 21.41 -2.23 6.19
N ALA A 104 21.70 -1.12 5.50
CA ALA A 104 22.43 -1.18 4.24
C ALA A 104 23.90 -1.61 4.42
N GLN A 105 24.54 -1.22 5.51
CA GLN A 105 25.89 -1.71 5.85
C GLN A 105 25.90 -3.21 6.20
N GLN A 106 24.83 -3.72 6.84
CA GLN A 106 24.71 -5.12 7.18
C GLN A 106 24.43 -6.02 5.99
N VAL A 107 23.57 -5.57 5.05
CA VAL A 107 23.12 -6.35 3.90
C VAL A 107 24.08 -6.25 2.73
N GLU A 108 24.79 -5.13 2.59
CA GLU A 108 25.63 -4.82 1.43
C GLU A 108 24.87 -5.00 0.09
N PRO A 109 23.74 -4.27 -0.10
CA PRO A 109 22.87 -4.48 -1.25
C PRO A 109 23.51 -4.01 -2.56
N THR A 110 23.11 -4.63 -3.66
CA THR A 110 23.42 -4.17 -5.02
C THR A 110 22.35 -3.25 -5.59
N ILE A 111 21.13 -3.30 -5.03
CA ILE A 111 20.00 -2.46 -5.39
C ILE A 111 19.08 -2.21 -4.15
N ILE A 112 18.49 -1.02 -4.07
CA ILE A 112 17.53 -0.67 -3.02
C ILE A 112 16.15 -0.43 -3.61
N VAL A 113 15.13 -1.15 -3.12
CA VAL A 113 13.71 -0.83 -3.34
C VAL A 113 13.20 -0.03 -2.14
N SER A 114 12.61 1.13 -2.36
CA SER A 114 12.26 2.02 -1.26
C SER A 114 10.84 2.55 -1.35
N HIS A 115 10.02 2.28 -0.32
CA HIS A 115 8.75 2.98 -0.16
C HIS A 115 9.02 4.47 0.16
N PRO A 116 8.29 5.45 -0.41
CA PRO A 116 8.52 6.89 -0.20
C PRO A 116 8.48 7.37 1.26
N LYS A 117 7.90 6.60 2.17
CA LYS A 117 7.97 6.87 3.63
C LYS A 117 9.34 6.56 4.21
N ALA A 118 10.16 5.75 3.55
CA ALA A 118 11.53 5.44 3.93
C ALA A 118 12.49 6.48 3.34
N LEU A 119 12.56 7.64 3.99
CA LEU A 119 13.24 8.83 3.47
C LEU A 119 14.76 8.65 3.27
N GLY A 120 15.39 7.67 3.91
CA GLY A 120 16.82 7.39 3.80
C GLY A 120 17.22 6.66 2.53
N GLY A 121 16.33 5.81 1.99
CA GLY A 121 16.64 4.91 0.88
C GLY A 121 17.38 5.55 -0.31
N PRO A 122 16.91 6.66 -0.89
CA PRO A 122 17.59 7.33 -1.99
C PRO A 122 18.99 7.85 -1.64
N HIS A 123 19.19 8.29 -0.39
CA HIS A 123 20.46 8.86 0.06
C HIS A 123 21.48 7.77 0.41
N VAL A 124 21.00 6.66 0.94
CA VAL A 124 21.82 5.48 1.20
C VAL A 124 22.31 4.88 -0.13
N ALA A 125 21.41 4.74 -1.12
CA ALA A 125 21.77 4.27 -2.45
C ALA A 125 22.82 5.18 -3.12
N GLU A 126 22.64 6.52 -3.06
CA GLU A 126 23.61 7.49 -3.56
C GLU A 126 24.98 7.32 -2.88
N ARG A 127 25.03 7.09 -1.56
CA ARG A 127 26.27 6.87 -0.82
C ARG A 127 26.99 5.59 -1.24
N LEU A 128 26.24 4.53 -1.48
CA LEU A 128 26.77 3.23 -1.92
C LEU A 128 27.08 3.19 -3.43
N GLY A 129 26.62 4.17 -4.20
CA GLY A 129 26.75 4.19 -5.64
C GLY A 129 25.98 3.05 -6.32
N ILE A 130 24.79 2.72 -5.83
CA ILE A 130 23.91 1.66 -6.34
C ILE A 130 22.55 2.21 -6.77
N PRO A 131 21.78 1.49 -7.60
CA PRO A 131 20.44 1.92 -7.98
C PRO A 131 19.47 1.98 -6.80
N VAL A 132 18.56 2.97 -6.85
CA VAL A 132 17.37 3.02 -6.00
C VAL A 132 16.12 2.96 -6.86
N VAL A 133 15.13 2.21 -6.41
CA VAL A 133 13.84 2.04 -7.09
C VAL A 133 12.72 2.40 -6.11
N PRO A 134 12.23 3.65 -6.13
CA PRO A 134 11.04 4.02 -5.39
C PRO A 134 9.85 3.18 -5.83
N SER A 135 9.07 2.69 -4.88
CA SER A 135 7.88 1.90 -5.17
C SER A 135 6.73 2.27 -4.24
N LEU A 136 5.51 2.34 -4.79
CA LEU A 136 4.30 2.69 -4.05
C LEU A 136 3.07 2.11 -4.75
N PRO A 137 2.16 1.42 -4.03
CA PRO A 137 0.93 0.88 -4.62
C PRO A 137 -0.12 1.98 -4.88
N LEU A 138 0.31 3.10 -5.45
CA LEU A 138 -0.49 4.29 -5.72
C LEU A 138 0.21 5.12 -6.82
N PRO A 139 -0.49 5.63 -7.84
CA PRO A 139 0.10 6.45 -8.90
C PRO A 139 0.40 7.88 -8.43
N PHE A 140 1.38 8.00 -7.52
CA PHE A 140 1.66 9.23 -6.77
C PHE A 140 2.94 9.94 -7.18
N LEU A 141 3.99 9.20 -7.60
CA LEU A 141 5.31 9.78 -7.80
C LEU A 141 5.46 10.46 -9.17
N THR A 142 5.05 9.78 -10.24
CA THR A 142 5.26 10.22 -11.62
C THR A 142 4.16 11.20 -12.06
N PRO A 143 4.51 12.46 -12.38
CA PRO A 143 3.53 13.45 -12.84
C PRO A 143 2.87 13.05 -14.16
N THR A 144 1.53 13.16 -14.22
CA THR A 144 0.73 12.88 -15.42
C THR A 144 -0.35 13.93 -15.64
N ALA A 145 -0.76 14.09 -16.89
CA ALA A 145 -1.92 14.87 -17.27
C ALA A 145 -3.25 14.10 -17.12
N ALA A 146 -3.19 12.77 -17.00
CA ALA A 146 -4.38 11.91 -17.00
C ALA A 146 -5.26 12.10 -15.74
N PHE A 147 -4.63 12.28 -14.58
CA PHE A 147 -5.31 12.50 -13.29
C PHE A 147 -4.44 13.30 -12.33
N PRO A 148 -5.03 13.99 -11.34
CA PRO A 148 -4.25 14.70 -10.32
C PRO A 148 -3.61 13.72 -9.34
N VAL A 149 -2.69 14.22 -8.52
CA VAL A 149 -2.15 13.45 -7.39
C VAL A 149 -3.31 12.84 -6.57
N PRO A 150 -3.25 11.55 -6.21
CA PRO A 150 -4.39 10.79 -5.69
C PRO A 150 -5.08 11.35 -4.44
N PHE A 151 -4.41 12.21 -3.69
CA PHE A 151 -5.01 12.90 -2.52
C PHE A 151 -5.99 14.02 -2.88
N ILE A 152 -6.05 14.40 -4.16
CA ILE A 152 -6.99 15.41 -4.65
C ILE A 152 -8.25 14.74 -5.18
N ALA A 153 -9.40 15.12 -4.59
CA ALA A 153 -10.67 14.48 -4.89
C ALA A 153 -11.26 14.84 -6.27
N ARG A 154 -10.80 15.90 -6.92
CA ARG A 154 -11.32 16.38 -8.20
C ARG A 154 -10.28 16.27 -9.29
N SER A 155 -10.69 15.83 -10.49
CA SER A 155 -9.88 15.94 -11.68
C SER A 155 -9.92 17.37 -12.25
N PHE A 156 -8.82 17.79 -12.86
CA PHE A 156 -8.66 19.11 -13.50
C PHE A 156 -8.24 18.92 -14.96
N PRO A 157 -8.18 20.00 -15.77
CA PRO A 157 -7.50 19.96 -17.07
C PRO A 157 -6.05 19.44 -16.93
N GLY A 158 -5.56 18.76 -17.95
CA GLY A 158 -4.31 17.97 -17.90
C GLY A 158 -3.08 18.70 -17.35
N SER A 159 -2.88 19.99 -17.70
CA SER A 159 -1.78 20.80 -17.15
C SER A 159 -1.87 20.99 -15.63
N TRP A 160 -3.07 21.17 -15.09
CA TRP A 160 -3.31 21.30 -13.65
C TRP A 160 -3.19 19.95 -12.92
N ASN A 161 -3.63 18.84 -13.55
CA ASN A 161 -3.36 17.51 -13.03
C ASN A 161 -1.87 17.30 -12.84
N ARG A 162 -1.07 17.57 -13.86
CA ARG A 162 0.40 17.46 -13.80
C ARG A 162 1.00 18.39 -12.75
N ALA A 163 0.54 19.63 -12.63
CA ALA A 163 1.00 20.60 -11.65
C ALA A 163 0.73 20.15 -10.20
N SER A 164 -0.33 19.38 -9.96
CA SER A 164 -0.67 18.87 -8.62
C SER A 164 0.42 17.99 -8.00
N TYR A 165 1.25 17.35 -8.82
CA TYR A 165 2.38 16.52 -8.38
C TYR A 165 3.53 17.32 -7.75
N GLN A 166 3.52 18.66 -7.85
CA GLN A 166 4.43 19.51 -7.06
C GLN A 166 4.25 19.27 -5.55
N PHE A 167 3.11 18.69 -5.14
CA PHE A 167 2.90 18.21 -3.76
C PHE A 167 4.04 17.30 -3.27
N ASN A 168 4.65 16.50 -4.14
CA ASN A 168 5.77 15.62 -3.78
C ASN A 168 7.00 16.38 -3.26
N ARG A 169 7.17 17.65 -3.67
CA ARG A 169 8.25 18.52 -3.18
C ARG A 169 8.06 18.99 -1.74
N PHE A 170 6.83 18.94 -1.20
CA PHE A 170 6.59 19.26 0.20
C PHE A 170 7.34 18.36 1.17
N THR A 171 7.56 17.09 0.81
CA THR A 171 8.36 16.16 1.62
C THR A 171 9.80 16.68 1.76
N ALA A 172 10.42 17.10 0.68
CA ALA A 172 11.77 17.68 0.70
C ALA A 172 11.82 19.00 1.50
N LEU A 173 10.78 19.81 1.44
CA LEU A 173 10.66 21.04 2.23
C LEU A 173 10.49 20.75 3.73
N ALA A 174 9.61 19.82 4.10
CA ALA A 174 9.29 19.51 5.48
C ALA A 174 10.46 18.81 6.22
N TYR A 175 11.14 17.90 5.54
CA TYR A 175 12.18 17.04 6.12
C TYR A 175 13.59 17.38 5.67
N GLY A 176 13.78 18.32 4.74
CA GLY A 176 15.05 18.64 4.12
C GLY A 176 16.16 19.04 5.09
N GLY A 177 15.82 19.68 6.21
CA GLY A 177 16.80 20.00 7.26
C GLY A 177 17.38 18.75 7.94
N MET A 178 16.51 17.79 8.27
CA MET A 178 16.88 16.52 8.89
C MET A 178 17.64 15.63 7.91
N ILE A 179 17.14 15.51 6.69
CA ILE A 179 17.77 14.75 5.60
C ILE A 179 19.18 15.31 5.32
N ASN A 180 19.33 16.62 5.19
CA ASN A 180 20.63 17.24 4.95
C ASN A 180 21.62 17.09 6.12
N ARG A 181 21.14 16.96 7.35
CA ARG A 181 21.96 16.60 8.50
C ARG A 181 22.45 15.16 8.36
N PHE A 182 21.56 14.21 8.12
CA PHE A 182 21.88 12.80 7.88
C PHE A 182 22.88 12.62 6.74
N ARG A 183 22.66 13.28 5.59
CA ARG A 183 23.59 13.25 4.44
C ARG A 183 25.00 13.66 4.83
N ARG A 184 25.16 14.76 5.57
CA ARG A 184 26.50 15.27 5.93
C ARG A 184 27.15 14.48 7.05
N GLU A 185 26.39 14.18 8.12
CA GLU A 185 26.97 13.64 9.36
C GLU A 185 27.16 12.12 9.30
N LYS A 186 26.27 11.39 8.62
CA LYS A 186 26.34 9.93 8.50
C LYS A 186 26.88 9.45 7.16
N LEU A 187 26.44 10.06 6.06
CA LEU A 187 26.77 9.57 4.73
C LEU A 187 27.97 10.28 4.09
N GLY A 188 28.43 11.41 4.62
CA GLY A 188 29.52 12.20 3.99
C GLY A 188 29.14 12.80 2.63
N LEU A 189 27.83 12.98 2.36
CA LEU A 189 27.32 13.52 1.11
C LEU A 189 27.09 15.03 1.17
N ALA A 190 27.16 15.69 0.03
CA ALA A 190 26.79 17.09 -0.12
C ALA A 190 25.32 17.33 0.24
N ARG A 191 24.97 18.58 0.56
CA ARG A 191 23.57 18.96 0.82
C ARG A 191 22.73 18.82 -0.41
N MET A 192 21.55 18.21 -0.28
CA MET A 192 20.54 18.18 -1.30
C MET A 192 19.83 19.54 -1.40
N SER A 193 19.52 19.97 -2.61
CA SER A 193 18.70 21.15 -2.83
C SER A 193 17.27 20.90 -2.31
N ARG A 194 16.65 21.95 -1.74
CA ARG A 194 15.23 21.92 -1.38
C ARG A 194 14.27 21.77 -2.57
N PHE A 195 14.78 21.91 -3.79
CA PHE A 195 14.03 21.73 -5.03
C PHE A 195 14.31 20.40 -5.73
N SER A 196 15.18 19.55 -5.15
CA SER A 196 15.41 18.20 -5.67
C SER A 196 14.11 17.41 -5.65
N ASP A 197 13.88 16.66 -6.70
CA ASP A 197 12.87 15.61 -6.72
C ASP A 197 13.57 14.24 -6.67
N TYR A 198 12.85 13.24 -6.17
CA TYR A 198 13.38 11.87 -6.05
C TYR A 198 13.24 11.07 -7.37
N LEU A 199 12.85 11.72 -8.45
CA LEU A 199 12.69 11.12 -9.78
C LEU A 199 13.91 11.33 -10.69
N HIS A 200 14.90 12.08 -10.21
CA HIS A 200 16.17 12.29 -10.89
C HIS A 200 17.33 12.01 -9.95
N ALA A 201 18.29 11.22 -10.43
CA ALA A 201 19.55 10.99 -9.73
C ALA A 201 20.47 12.22 -9.79
N ALA A 202 21.59 12.18 -9.07
CA ALA A 202 22.52 13.30 -9.00
C ALA A 202 23.15 13.66 -10.35
N ASP A 203 23.28 12.70 -11.26
CA ASP A 203 23.75 12.86 -12.64
C ASP A 203 22.68 13.36 -13.63
N GLY A 204 21.44 13.59 -13.14
CA GLY A 204 20.30 14.01 -13.95
C GLY A 204 19.56 12.87 -14.66
N SER A 205 20.00 11.62 -14.55
CA SER A 205 19.30 10.47 -15.08
C SER A 205 17.97 10.25 -14.35
N ARG A 206 16.99 9.66 -15.06
CA ARG A 206 15.68 9.35 -14.44
C ARG A 206 15.79 8.12 -13.54
N VAL A 207 15.30 8.27 -12.32
CA VAL A 207 15.18 7.16 -11.38
C VAL A 207 14.00 6.27 -11.82
N PRO A 208 14.21 4.96 -11.99
CA PRO A 208 13.12 4.02 -12.29
C PRO A 208 12.16 3.92 -11.10
N VAL A 209 10.86 3.83 -11.38
CA VAL A 209 9.80 3.72 -10.37
C VAL A 209 8.97 2.46 -10.62
N LEU A 210 8.72 1.66 -9.60
CA LEU A 210 7.81 0.51 -9.67
C LEU A 210 6.44 0.87 -9.07
N TYR A 211 5.40 0.54 -9.81
CA TYR A 211 4.02 0.73 -9.40
C TYR A 211 3.30 -0.62 -9.26
N PRO A 212 3.15 -1.15 -8.02
CA PRO A 212 2.43 -2.38 -7.74
C PRO A 212 0.91 -2.16 -7.74
N PHE A 213 0.36 -1.78 -8.87
CA PHE A 213 -1.08 -1.76 -9.13
C PHE A 213 -1.38 -2.26 -10.54
N SER A 214 -2.59 -2.81 -10.74
CA SER A 214 -3.02 -3.35 -12.04
C SER A 214 -3.35 -2.25 -13.04
N ARG A 215 -2.90 -2.42 -14.27
CA ARG A 215 -3.29 -1.57 -15.42
C ARG A 215 -4.79 -1.65 -15.74
N HIS A 216 -5.44 -2.72 -15.35
CA HIS A 216 -6.88 -2.92 -15.50
C HIS A 216 -7.69 -2.12 -14.46
N VAL A 217 -7.05 -1.71 -13.36
CA VAL A 217 -7.65 -0.83 -12.35
C VAL A 217 -7.28 0.62 -12.58
N VAL A 218 -6.00 0.92 -12.81
CA VAL A 218 -5.53 2.26 -13.15
C VAL A 218 -4.83 2.19 -14.51
N PRO A 219 -5.46 2.67 -15.60
CA PRO A 219 -4.84 2.70 -16.91
C PRO A 219 -3.50 3.42 -16.87
N VAL A 220 -2.51 2.86 -17.55
CA VAL A 220 -1.18 3.46 -17.66
C VAL A 220 -1.29 4.76 -18.45
N PRO A 221 -0.94 5.92 -17.87
CA PRO A 221 -0.98 7.19 -18.59
C PRO A 221 -0.04 7.19 -19.82
N ALA A 222 -0.52 7.70 -20.94
CA ALA A 222 0.26 7.77 -22.18
C ALA A 222 1.51 8.68 -22.06
N ASP A 223 1.51 9.57 -21.06
CA ASP A 223 2.62 10.51 -20.80
C ASP A 223 3.58 10.04 -19.69
N TYR A 224 3.44 8.78 -19.23
CA TYR A 224 4.44 8.18 -18.34
C TYR A 224 5.76 7.95 -19.11
N PRO A 225 6.90 8.31 -18.50
CA PRO A 225 8.21 7.97 -19.08
C PRO A 225 8.47 6.46 -19.02
N ALA A 226 9.38 5.97 -19.83
CA ALA A 226 9.80 4.56 -19.83
C ALA A 226 10.34 4.07 -18.46
N SER A 227 10.83 5.00 -17.63
CA SER A 227 11.26 4.70 -16.26
C SER A 227 10.12 4.47 -15.24
N ALA A 228 8.86 4.64 -15.63
CA ALA A 228 7.71 4.38 -14.78
C ALA A 228 7.08 3.01 -15.13
N HIS A 229 7.33 2.00 -14.33
CA HIS A 229 6.93 0.62 -14.58
C HIS A 229 5.68 0.25 -13.78
N VAL A 230 4.55 0.08 -14.45
CA VAL A 230 3.33 -0.48 -13.85
C VAL A 230 3.41 -2.00 -13.99
N THR A 231 3.61 -2.69 -12.87
CA THR A 231 3.94 -4.12 -12.86
C THR A 231 2.73 -5.04 -12.67
N GLY A 232 1.60 -4.53 -12.21
CA GLY A 232 0.53 -5.33 -11.62
C GLY A 232 0.66 -5.40 -10.10
N TYR A 233 -0.38 -5.89 -9.42
CA TYR A 233 -0.35 -6.00 -7.97
C TYR A 233 0.68 -7.03 -7.48
N TRP A 234 1.29 -6.76 -6.34
CA TRP A 234 2.19 -7.71 -5.66
C TRP A 234 1.41 -8.44 -4.59
N PHE A 235 0.91 -9.61 -4.92
CA PHE A 235 0.21 -10.48 -3.99
C PHE A 235 1.12 -11.62 -3.54
N ARG A 236 0.96 -12.04 -2.30
CA ARG A 236 1.57 -13.29 -1.82
C ARG A 236 0.78 -14.47 -2.36
N ASP A 237 1.48 -15.43 -2.94
CA ASP A 237 0.87 -16.62 -3.54
C ASP A 237 0.69 -17.78 -2.55
N ASP A 238 1.25 -17.66 -1.35
CA ASP A 238 1.15 -18.69 -0.35
C ASP A 238 -0.21 -18.69 0.38
N PRO A 239 -1.08 -19.71 0.13
CA PRO A 239 -2.35 -19.85 0.82
C PRO A 239 -2.20 -20.25 2.30
N GLU A 240 -1.06 -20.85 2.69
CA GLU A 240 -0.82 -21.36 4.04
C GLU A 240 -0.33 -20.27 5.01
N ALA A 241 0.14 -19.14 4.48
CA ALA A 241 0.63 -18.02 5.29
C ALA A 241 -0.47 -17.28 6.09
N ALA A 242 -1.75 -17.54 5.83
CA ALA A 242 -2.85 -16.93 6.56
C ALA A 242 -3.37 -17.88 7.66
N PRO A 243 -3.72 -17.35 8.86
CA PRO A 243 -4.35 -18.16 9.90
C PRO A 243 -5.59 -18.86 9.35
N ALA A 244 -5.75 -20.14 9.70
CA ALA A 244 -6.95 -20.88 9.35
C ALA A 244 -8.19 -20.16 9.90
N PRO A 245 -9.28 -20.02 9.11
CA PRO A 245 -10.48 -19.37 9.56
C PRO A 245 -11.12 -20.14 10.71
N SER A 246 -11.73 -19.43 11.68
CA SER A 246 -12.38 -20.06 12.80
C SER A 246 -13.52 -20.98 12.33
N PRO A 247 -13.76 -22.13 13.02
CA PRO A 247 -14.89 -23.02 12.69
C PRO A 247 -16.23 -22.28 12.65
N ARG A 248 -16.43 -21.36 13.59
CA ARG A 248 -17.65 -20.53 13.67
C ARG A 248 -17.86 -19.67 12.43
N LEU A 249 -16.79 -19.09 11.83
CA LEU A 249 -16.89 -18.35 10.59
C LEU A 249 -17.24 -19.26 9.41
N GLN A 250 -16.65 -20.47 9.38
CA GLN A 250 -16.94 -21.46 8.34
C GLN A 250 -18.41 -21.91 8.40
N GLU A 251 -18.91 -22.24 9.59
CA GLU A 251 -20.31 -22.56 9.85
C GLU A 251 -21.24 -21.43 9.41
N PHE A 252 -20.92 -20.19 9.80
CA PHE A 252 -21.70 -19.02 9.38
C PHE A 252 -21.76 -18.92 7.86
N LEU A 253 -20.65 -19.06 7.14
CA LEU A 253 -20.64 -18.98 5.68
C LEU A 253 -21.46 -20.09 5.03
N ALA A 254 -21.44 -21.30 5.60
CA ALA A 254 -22.19 -22.45 5.09
C ALA A 254 -23.70 -22.39 5.38
N ALA A 255 -24.14 -21.61 6.38
CA ALA A 255 -25.51 -21.59 6.87
C ALA A 255 -26.51 -20.84 5.98
N GLY A 256 -26.10 -20.22 4.87
CA GLY A 256 -27.03 -19.46 4.03
C GLY A 256 -26.38 -18.79 2.83
N ALA A 257 -27.08 -17.81 2.26
CA ALA A 257 -26.57 -17.03 1.12
C ALA A 257 -25.23 -16.34 1.44
N PRO A 258 -24.33 -16.17 0.46
CA PRO A 258 -23.05 -15.50 0.67
C PRO A 258 -23.25 -14.12 1.32
N PRO A 259 -22.59 -13.83 2.49
CA PRO A 259 -22.70 -12.54 3.14
C PRO A 259 -21.94 -11.45 2.38
N ILE A 260 -22.17 -10.19 2.71
CA ILE A 260 -21.23 -9.12 2.37
C ILE A 260 -20.11 -9.06 3.42
N TYR A 261 -18.93 -8.57 3.02
CA TYR A 261 -17.88 -8.17 3.97
C TYR A 261 -17.99 -6.68 4.28
N VAL A 262 -17.86 -6.28 5.54
CA VAL A 262 -17.75 -4.88 5.96
C VAL A 262 -16.54 -4.71 6.87
N GLY A 263 -15.60 -3.83 6.49
CA GLY A 263 -14.42 -3.57 7.31
C GLY A 263 -13.71 -2.27 6.95
N PHE A 264 -13.33 -1.48 7.96
CA PHE A 264 -12.67 -0.20 7.75
C PHE A 264 -11.17 -0.22 8.11
N GLY A 265 -10.57 -1.42 8.13
CA GLY A 265 -9.13 -1.64 8.26
C GLY A 265 -8.57 -1.26 9.63
N SER A 266 -7.26 -1.07 9.67
CA SER A 266 -6.52 -0.72 10.89
C SER A 266 -6.62 0.77 11.28
N MET A 267 -7.42 1.54 10.58
CA MET A 267 -7.64 2.97 10.86
C MET A 267 -8.61 3.12 12.04
N GLY A 268 -8.16 2.69 13.23
CA GLY A 268 -8.90 2.83 14.49
C GLY A 268 -9.04 4.29 14.90
N PHE A 269 -10.10 4.92 14.49
CA PHE A 269 -10.50 6.23 15.03
C PHE A 269 -11.20 6.01 16.36
N GLY A 270 -10.49 5.84 17.47
CA GLY A 270 -10.98 5.51 18.80
C GLY A 270 -12.26 6.24 19.23
N ARG A 271 -12.45 7.49 18.81
CA ARG A 271 -13.71 8.21 19.00
C ARG A 271 -14.73 7.86 17.90
N GLY A 272 -15.92 7.38 18.30
CA GLY A 272 -17.03 7.08 17.39
C GLY A 272 -17.06 5.65 16.84
N ALA A 273 -16.22 4.72 17.32
CA ALA A 273 -16.24 3.31 16.91
C ALA A 273 -17.61 2.64 17.19
N GLU A 274 -18.22 2.93 18.36
CA GLU A 274 -19.58 2.47 18.69
C GLU A 274 -20.65 3.04 17.74
N ALA A 275 -20.58 4.36 17.46
CA ALA A 275 -21.55 4.99 16.56
C ALA A 275 -21.44 4.41 15.14
N ARG A 276 -20.21 4.17 14.66
CA ARG A 276 -19.99 3.49 13.37
C ARG A 276 -20.46 2.05 13.38
N GLY A 277 -20.20 1.33 14.47
CA GLY A 277 -20.70 -0.04 14.63
C GLY A 277 -22.22 -0.09 14.56
N ARG A 278 -22.93 0.77 15.30
CA ARG A 278 -24.39 0.87 15.24
C ARG A 278 -24.89 1.20 13.83
N LEU A 279 -24.30 2.20 13.17
CA LEU A 279 -24.64 2.59 11.80
C LEU A 279 -24.49 1.44 10.81
N VAL A 280 -23.39 0.69 10.89
CA VAL A 280 -23.15 -0.46 10.02
C VAL A 280 -24.15 -1.58 10.30
N MET A 281 -24.38 -1.92 11.56
CA MET A 281 -25.34 -2.97 11.96
C MET A 281 -26.75 -2.64 11.51
N GLU A 282 -27.21 -1.41 11.73
CA GLU A 282 -28.51 -0.92 11.28
C GLU A 282 -28.64 -1.02 9.75
N ALA A 283 -27.65 -0.51 9.01
CA ALA A 283 -27.68 -0.53 7.56
C ALA A 283 -27.68 -1.95 6.96
N VAL A 284 -26.90 -2.87 7.54
CA VAL A 284 -26.85 -4.28 7.10
C VAL A 284 -28.19 -4.98 7.33
N LEU A 285 -28.78 -4.81 8.54
CA LEU A 285 -30.06 -5.41 8.88
C LEU A 285 -31.21 -4.84 8.04
N GLU A 286 -31.25 -3.52 7.85
CA GLU A 286 -32.23 -2.88 6.96
C GLU A 286 -32.07 -3.25 5.50
N ALA A 287 -30.83 -3.50 5.04
CA ALA A 287 -30.59 -3.97 3.69
C ALA A 287 -31.09 -5.41 3.46
N GLY A 288 -31.34 -6.17 4.53
CA GLY A 288 -31.78 -7.57 4.46
C GLY A 288 -30.69 -8.52 3.98
N VAL A 289 -29.41 -8.22 4.26
CA VAL A 289 -28.26 -9.03 3.84
C VAL A 289 -27.53 -9.61 5.03
N ARG A 290 -26.92 -10.77 4.85
CA ARG A 290 -25.96 -11.33 5.80
C ARG A 290 -24.63 -10.60 5.69
N ALA A 291 -23.89 -10.46 6.79
CA ALA A 291 -22.60 -9.80 6.78
C ALA A 291 -21.53 -10.48 7.64
N VAL A 292 -20.29 -10.40 7.18
CA VAL A 292 -19.09 -10.56 8.02
C VAL A 292 -18.53 -9.17 8.27
N VAL A 293 -18.55 -8.75 9.53
CA VAL A 293 -18.08 -7.42 9.96
C VAL A 293 -16.73 -7.57 10.65
N SER A 294 -15.68 -6.98 10.09
CA SER A 294 -14.37 -6.93 10.74
C SER A 294 -14.26 -5.69 11.62
N THR A 295 -13.94 -5.90 12.91
CA THR A 295 -13.72 -4.80 13.85
C THR A 295 -12.49 -3.99 13.51
N GLY A 296 -11.52 -4.58 12.78
CA GLY A 296 -10.22 -3.97 12.57
C GLY A 296 -9.58 -3.60 13.92
N TRP A 297 -8.58 -2.80 13.95
CA TRP A 297 -7.94 -2.36 15.22
C TRP A 297 -8.84 -1.39 16.03
N GLY A 298 -10.09 -1.81 16.33
CA GLY A 298 -11.05 -0.98 17.04
C GLY A 298 -11.75 0.08 16.17
N ALA A 299 -11.79 -0.11 14.86
CA ALA A 299 -12.49 0.79 13.94
C ALA A 299 -14.01 0.69 14.07
N LEU A 300 -14.54 -0.48 14.44
CA LEU A 300 -15.94 -0.77 14.65
C LEU A 300 -16.16 -1.53 15.96
N HIS A 301 -17.20 -1.19 16.70
CA HIS A 301 -17.72 -2.00 17.79
C HIS A 301 -19.08 -2.58 17.37
N ALA A 302 -19.12 -3.88 17.17
CA ALA A 302 -20.34 -4.61 16.78
C ALA A 302 -20.42 -5.93 17.53
N GLN A 303 -21.61 -6.51 17.60
CA GLN A 303 -21.86 -7.84 18.19
C GLN A 303 -22.44 -8.77 17.14
N SER A 304 -22.06 -10.04 17.19
CA SER A 304 -22.62 -11.06 16.30
C SER A 304 -24.10 -11.29 16.59
N THR A 305 -24.85 -11.52 15.51
CA THR A 305 -26.27 -11.92 15.53
C THR A 305 -26.45 -13.14 14.62
N ALA A 306 -27.68 -13.56 14.35
CA ALA A 306 -27.93 -14.61 13.37
C ALA A 306 -27.50 -14.22 11.95
N GLU A 307 -27.64 -12.95 11.59
CA GLU A 307 -27.36 -12.43 10.25
C GLU A 307 -25.98 -11.78 10.11
N VAL A 308 -25.30 -11.50 11.23
CA VAL A 308 -24.02 -10.80 11.23
C VAL A 308 -22.99 -11.56 12.06
N MET A 309 -21.90 -11.94 11.42
CA MET A 309 -20.71 -12.52 12.06
C MET A 309 -19.66 -11.45 12.26
N VAL A 310 -19.28 -11.18 13.49
CA VAL A 310 -18.21 -10.24 13.84
C VAL A 310 -16.89 -11.01 13.97
N VAL A 311 -15.84 -10.51 13.34
CA VAL A 311 -14.49 -11.05 13.38
C VAL A 311 -13.49 -9.92 13.67
N ASP A 312 -12.39 -10.22 14.33
CA ASP A 312 -11.34 -9.23 14.59
C ASP A 312 -10.47 -9.05 13.35
N GLU A 313 -9.94 -10.16 12.85
CA GLU A 313 -9.10 -10.19 11.65
C GLU A 313 -9.41 -11.45 10.84
N VAL A 314 -9.35 -11.32 9.51
CA VAL A 314 -9.56 -12.44 8.60
C VAL A 314 -8.77 -12.22 7.31
N SER A 315 -8.22 -13.30 6.75
CA SER A 315 -7.56 -13.25 5.45
C SER A 315 -8.54 -12.84 4.35
N HIS A 316 -8.28 -11.71 3.71
CA HIS A 316 -9.07 -11.26 2.54
C HIS A 316 -8.98 -12.27 1.39
N ARG A 317 -7.80 -12.89 1.18
CA ARG A 317 -7.60 -13.91 0.15
C ARG A 317 -8.52 -15.11 0.38
N TRP A 318 -8.69 -15.52 1.64
CA TRP A 318 -9.59 -16.62 1.96
C TRP A 318 -11.07 -16.21 1.94
N LEU A 319 -11.40 -15.05 2.52
CA LEU A 319 -12.80 -14.66 2.72
C LEU A 319 -13.45 -14.08 1.46
N PHE A 320 -12.76 -13.19 0.70
CA PHE A 320 -13.39 -12.43 -0.36
C PHE A 320 -13.97 -13.30 -1.50
N PRO A 321 -13.38 -14.44 -1.92
CA PRO A 321 -14.03 -15.35 -2.85
C PRO A 321 -15.35 -15.95 -2.35
N ARG A 322 -15.64 -15.86 -1.03
CA ARG A 322 -16.81 -16.47 -0.35
C ARG A 322 -17.89 -15.47 0.02
N VAL A 323 -17.70 -14.18 -0.26
CA VAL A 323 -18.68 -13.13 0.03
C VAL A 323 -19.37 -12.66 -1.26
N ALA A 324 -20.55 -12.07 -1.13
CA ALA A 324 -21.29 -11.49 -2.27
C ALA A 324 -20.70 -10.16 -2.74
N ALA A 325 -20.22 -9.34 -1.79
CA ALA A 325 -19.69 -8.01 -2.05
C ALA A 325 -18.77 -7.54 -0.91
N VAL A 326 -18.00 -6.48 -1.15
CA VAL A 326 -17.05 -5.90 -0.18
C VAL A 326 -17.39 -4.44 0.09
N VAL A 327 -17.53 -4.07 1.36
CA VAL A 327 -17.71 -2.69 1.82
C VAL A 327 -16.51 -2.31 2.68
N HIS A 328 -15.74 -1.28 2.27
CA HIS A 328 -14.54 -0.92 3.00
C HIS A 328 -14.14 0.56 2.86
N HIS A 329 -13.10 0.99 3.60
CA HIS A 329 -12.65 2.38 3.63
C HIS A 329 -11.92 2.85 2.36
N GLY A 330 -11.49 1.96 1.48
CA GLY A 330 -10.79 2.33 0.23
C GLY A 330 -9.26 2.31 0.33
N GLY A 331 -8.68 1.58 1.27
CA GLY A 331 -7.23 1.31 1.24
C GLY A 331 -6.85 0.52 -0.01
N SER A 332 -5.69 0.83 -0.62
CA SER A 332 -5.25 0.23 -1.90
C SER A 332 -5.22 -1.29 -1.85
N GLY A 333 -4.68 -1.89 -0.78
CA GLY A 333 -4.61 -3.35 -0.62
C GLY A 333 -5.97 -4.03 -0.51
N THR A 334 -6.93 -3.45 0.23
CA THR A 334 -8.28 -4.00 0.35
C THR A 334 -9.06 -3.84 -0.96
N THR A 335 -8.89 -2.71 -1.66
CA THR A 335 -9.45 -2.50 -3.00
C THR A 335 -8.91 -3.55 -3.99
N ALA A 336 -7.60 -3.75 -4.00
CA ALA A 336 -6.95 -4.75 -4.83
C ALA A 336 -7.46 -6.17 -4.54
N ALA A 337 -7.57 -6.55 -3.26
CA ALA A 337 -8.06 -7.86 -2.85
C ALA A 337 -9.53 -8.09 -3.24
N GLY A 338 -10.40 -7.07 -3.09
CA GLY A 338 -11.80 -7.15 -3.48
C GLY A 338 -11.99 -7.33 -4.98
N LEU A 339 -11.27 -6.52 -5.78
CA LEU A 339 -11.31 -6.60 -7.24
C LEU A 339 -10.69 -7.89 -7.75
N ARG A 340 -9.54 -8.34 -7.19
CA ARG A 340 -8.95 -9.65 -7.52
C ARG A 340 -9.91 -10.80 -7.29
N ALA A 341 -10.66 -10.76 -6.19
CA ALA A 341 -11.67 -11.78 -5.90
C ALA A 341 -12.91 -11.68 -6.78
N GLY A 342 -12.97 -10.75 -7.73
CA GLY A 342 -14.10 -10.51 -8.61
C GLY A 342 -15.36 -10.04 -7.87
N ARG A 343 -15.20 -9.31 -6.74
CA ARG A 343 -16.34 -8.90 -5.91
C ARG A 343 -16.70 -7.43 -6.11
N PRO A 344 -17.99 -7.12 -6.32
CA PRO A 344 -18.44 -5.74 -6.36
C PRO A 344 -18.11 -5.04 -5.05
N THR A 345 -17.69 -3.78 -5.12
CA THR A 345 -17.06 -3.10 -4.00
C THR A 345 -17.68 -1.72 -3.77
N LEU A 346 -18.13 -1.45 -2.53
CA LEU A 346 -18.50 -0.13 -2.07
C LEU A 346 -17.36 0.48 -1.23
N VAL A 347 -16.87 1.62 -1.65
CA VAL A 347 -15.84 2.34 -0.90
C VAL A 347 -16.47 3.46 -0.06
N CYS A 348 -16.16 3.45 1.25
CA CYS A 348 -16.57 4.47 2.21
C CYS A 348 -15.33 5.25 2.69
N PRO A 349 -14.82 6.21 1.89
CA PRO A 349 -13.53 6.82 2.17
C PRO A 349 -13.56 7.71 3.43
N VAL A 350 -12.43 7.73 4.14
CA VAL A 350 -12.20 8.52 5.36
C VAL A 350 -11.16 9.60 5.09
N LEU A 351 -9.98 9.24 4.54
CA LEU A 351 -8.88 10.17 4.32
C LEU A 351 -7.88 9.65 3.25
N GLY A 352 -6.87 10.44 2.94
CA GLY A 352 -5.74 10.06 2.10
C GLY A 352 -6.12 9.77 0.64
N ASP A 353 -5.64 8.67 0.13
CA ASP A 353 -5.87 8.15 -1.23
C ASP A 353 -7.20 7.41 -1.41
N GLN A 354 -7.91 7.14 -0.32
CA GLN A 354 -9.16 6.36 -0.35
C GLN A 354 -10.23 6.92 -1.31
N PRO A 355 -10.43 8.26 -1.42
CA PRO A 355 -11.34 8.81 -2.43
C PRO A 355 -10.92 8.51 -3.88
N PHE A 356 -9.62 8.38 -4.16
CA PHE A 356 -9.13 7.98 -5.47
C PHE A 356 -9.58 6.57 -5.80
N TRP A 357 -9.34 5.61 -4.91
CA TRP A 357 -9.74 4.22 -5.11
C TRP A 357 -11.26 4.06 -5.22
N GLY A 358 -12.03 4.80 -4.42
CA GLY A 358 -13.49 4.80 -4.52
C GLY A 358 -13.99 5.26 -5.89
N ARG A 359 -13.42 6.33 -6.43
CA ARG A 359 -13.73 6.78 -7.81
C ARG A 359 -13.35 5.73 -8.85
N ARG A 360 -12.16 5.12 -8.72
CA ARG A 360 -11.71 4.09 -9.68
C ARG A 360 -12.65 2.89 -9.71
N VAL A 361 -13.08 2.38 -8.55
CA VAL A 361 -14.07 1.30 -8.46
C VAL A 361 -15.38 1.68 -9.16
N HIS A 362 -15.87 2.89 -8.92
CA HIS A 362 -17.10 3.39 -9.55
C HIS A 362 -16.97 3.57 -11.07
N GLU A 363 -15.88 4.23 -11.52
CA GLU A 363 -15.59 4.45 -12.94
C GLU A 363 -15.43 3.14 -13.74
N LEU A 364 -14.93 2.09 -13.10
CA LEU A 364 -14.84 0.74 -13.66
C LEU A 364 -16.19 0.01 -13.70
N GLY A 365 -17.23 0.57 -13.08
CA GLY A 365 -18.54 -0.08 -12.95
C GLY A 365 -18.50 -1.30 -12.02
N ALA A 366 -17.50 -1.40 -11.13
CA ALA A 366 -17.38 -2.50 -10.17
C ALA A 366 -18.05 -2.20 -8.82
N GLY A 367 -18.77 -1.08 -8.70
CA GLY A 367 -19.51 -0.70 -7.51
C GLY A 367 -20.17 0.68 -7.64
N PRO A 368 -21.06 1.02 -6.70
CA PRO A 368 -21.74 2.31 -6.67
C PRO A 368 -20.78 3.47 -6.33
N GLU A 369 -21.27 4.69 -6.50
CA GLU A 369 -20.53 5.90 -6.05
C GLU A 369 -20.03 5.74 -4.61
N PRO A 370 -18.78 6.16 -4.32
CA PRO A 370 -18.24 6.10 -2.97
C PRO A 370 -19.06 6.95 -1.99
N LEU A 371 -19.27 6.43 -0.78
CA LEU A 371 -19.98 7.11 0.29
C LEU A 371 -18.98 7.53 1.39
N PRO A 372 -18.55 8.79 1.47
CA PRO A 372 -17.64 9.23 2.53
C PRO A 372 -18.19 8.91 3.93
N LEU A 373 -17.44 8.16 4.74
CA LEU A 373 -17.93 7.62 6.01
C LEU A 373 -18.45 8.70 6.97
N ARG A 374 -17.86 9.90 6.93
CA ARG A 374 -18.31 11.06 7.71
C ARG A 374 -19.70 11.60 7.33
N ARG A 375 -20.20 11.24 6.12
CA ARG A 375 -21.51 11.64 5.60
C ARG A 375 -22.50 10.48 5.57
N ALA A 376 -22.06 9.28 5.96
CA ALA A 376 -22.90 8.10 5.95
C ALA A 376 -23.96 8.20 7.06
N THR A 377 -25.21 7.91 6.71
CA THR A 377 -26.31 7.61 7.61
C THR A 377 -26.72 6.15 7.39
N ALA A 378 -27.50 5.56 8.30
CA ALA A 378 -28.01 4.20 8.12
C ALA A 378 -28.76 4.09 6.80
N GLU A 379 -29.65 5.02 6.49
CA GLU A 379 -30.43 5.08 5.24
C GLU A 379 -29.55 5.11 3.99
N THR A 380 -28.57 6.03 3.94
CA THR A 380 -27.68 6.17 2.76
C THR A 380 -26.78 4.96 2.58
N LEU A 381 -26.30 4.35 3.66
CA LEU A 381 -25.50 3.14 3.60
C LEU A 381 -26.34 1.93 3.19
N THR A 382 -27.56 1.80 3.72
CA THR A 382 -28.55 0.79 3.30
C THR A 382 -28.82 0.85 1.80
N ASP A 383 -29.12 2.05 1.27
CA ASP A 383 -29.34 2.25 -0.16
C ASP A 383 -28.13 1.79 -0.99
N ARG A 384 -26.90 2.19 -0.59
CA ARG A 384 -25.69 1.79 -1.27
C ARG A 384 -25.43 0.28 -1.21
N ILE A 385 -25.71 -0.37 -0.08
CA ILE A 385 -25.60 -1.84 0.06
C ILE A 385 -26.61 -2.54 -0.84
N ARG A 386 -27.89 -2.11 -0.84
CA ARG A 386 -28.90 -2.68 -1.72
C ARG A 386 -28.52 -2.58 -3.20
N ARG A 387 -28.04 -1.43 -3.65
CA ARG A 387 -27.53 -1.24 -5.01
C ARG A 387 -26.35 -2.14 -5.30
N LEU A 388 -25.40 -2.24 -4.36
CA LEU A 388 -24.17 -3.03 -4.51
C LEU A 388 -24.49 -4.52 -4.78
N VAL A 389 -25.45 -5.09 -4.05
CA VAL A 389 -25.79 -6.51 -4.17
C VAL A 389 -26.89 -6.77 -5.20
N GLY A 390 -27.72 -5.77 -5.48
CA GLY A 390 -28.89 -5.91 -6.38
C GLY A 390 -28.59 -5.63 -7.84
N ASP A 391 -27.50 -4.96 -8.17
CA ASP A 391 -27.15 -4.66 -9.56
C ASP A 391 -26.18 -5.72 -10.12
N PRO A 392 -26.63 -6.63 -10.99
CA PRO A 392 -25.76 -7.65 -11.57
C PRO A 392 -24.65 -7.09 -12.45
N GLY A 393 -24.77 -5.84 -12.91
CA GLY A 393 -23.75 -5.15 -13.68
C GLY A 393 -22.46 -4.97 -12.88
N TYR A 394 -22.55 -4.63 -11.59
CA TYR A 394 -21.37 -4.51 -10.72
C TYR A 394 -20.66 -5.85 -10.55
N ALA A 395 -21.40 -6.93 -10.33
CA ALA A 395 -20.82 -8.27 -10.18
C ALA A 395 -20.11 -8.72 -11.47
N GLY A 396 -20.75 -8.53 -12.63
CA GLY A 396 -20.17 -8.88 -13.94
C GLY A 396 -18.88 -8.09 -14.24
N LYS A 397 -18.88 -6.78 -13.97
CA LYS A 397 -17.67 -5.94 -14.16
C LYS A 397 -16.56 -6.32 -13.19
N ALA A 398 -16.89 -6.53 -11.91
CA ALA A 398 -15.90 -6.96 -10.92
C ALA A 398 -15.29 -8.31 -11.26
N ALA A 399 -16.08 -9.28 -11.72
CA ALA A 399 -15.60 -10.59 -12.16
C ALA A 399 -14.61 -10.47 -13.32
N ALA A 400 -14.95 -9.73 -14.38
CA ALA A 400 -14.06 -9.51 -15.52
C ALA A 400 -12.73 -8.82 -15.13
N ILE A 401 -12.78 -7.85 -14.20
CA ILE A 401 -11.57 -7.20 -13.67
C ILE A 401 -10.75 -8.21 -12.86
N GLY A 402 -11.39 -9.03 -12.03
CA GLY A 402 -10.73 -10.06 -11.23
C GLY A 402 -9.98 -11.07 -12.12
N GLU A 403 -10.62 -11.56 -13.18
CA GLU A 403 -9.99 -12.44 -14.17
C GLU A 403 -8.76 -11.79 -14.82
N ALA A 404 -8.85 -10.51 -15.18
CA ALA A 404 -7.73 -9.78 -15.76
C ALA A 404 -6.57 -9.58 -14.77
N ILE A 405 -6.87 -9.31 -13.49
CA ILE A 405 -5.86 -9.19 -12.42
C ILE A 405 -5.18 -10.55 -12.15
N GLU A 406 -5.92 -11.66 -12.15
CA GLU A 406 -5.35 -12.99 -11.92
C GLU A 406 -4.38 -13.44 -13.03
N GLN A 407 -4.44 -12.84 -14.21
CA GLN A 407 -3.50 -13.08 -15.30
C GLN A 407 -2.22 -12.24 -15.19
N GLU A 408 -2.19 -11.25 -14.28
CA GLU A 408 -0.98 -10.47 -14.02
C GLU A 408 -0.10 -11.18 -12.99
N ASP A 409 1.20 -11.34 -13.28
CA ASP A 409 2.22 -11.70 -12.28
C ASP A 409 3.07 -10.46 -11.96
N GLY A 410 2.52 -9.60 -11.07
CA GLY A 410 3.15 -8.32 -10.76
C GLY A 410 4.51 -8.45 -10.08
N THR A 411 4.72 -9.50 -9.28
CA THR A 411 6.01 -9.75 -8.61
C THR A 411 7.06 -10.26 -9.58
N ALA A 412 6.68 -11.12 -10.55
CA ALA A 412 7.59 -11.55 -11.60
C ALA A 412 8.03 -10.35 -12.48
N ARG A 413 7.06 -9.53 -12.92
CA ARG A 413 7.40 -8.35 -13.72
C ARG A 413 8.29 -7.36 -12.95
N ALA A 414 8.05 -7.19 -11.65
CA ALA A 414 8.92 -6.35 -10.83
C ALA A 414 10.34 -6.91 -10.74
N LEU A 415 10.51 -8.21 -10.56
CA LEU A 415 11.82 -8.87 -10.55
C LEU A 415 12.55 -8.69 -11.87
N GLU A 416 11.89 -8.90 -13.02
CA GLU A 416 12.48 -8.65 -14.35
C GLU A 416 13.01 -7.23 -14.46
N VAL A 417 12.21 -6.22 -14.05
CA VAL A 417 12.65 -4.81 -14.11
C VAL A 417 13.84 -4.56 -13.17
N LEU A 418 13.88 -5.17 -11.98
CA LEU A 418 15.02 -5.02 -11.06
C LEU A 418 16.30 -5.62 -11.67
N LEU A 419 16.22 -6.78 -12.32
CA LEU A 419 17.35 -7.39 -13.04
C LEU A 419 17.83 -6.52 -14.21
N GLU A 420 16.91 -5.98 -15.00
CA GLU A 420 17.24 -5.03 -16.09
C GLU A 420 18.00 -3.80 -15.56
N ILE A 421 17.55 -3.23 -14.41
CA ILE A 421 18.17 -2.05 -13.79
C ILE A 421 19.58 -2.38 -13.28
N GLU A 422 19.74 -3.51 -12.59
CA GLU A 422 21.02 -3.92 -12.04
C GLU A 422 22.04 -4.20 -13.16
N ALA A 423 21.66 -4.94 -14.19
CA ALA A 423 22.49 -5.22 -15.34
C ALA A 423 22.95 -3.94 -16.07
N ALA A 424 22.03 -2.97 -16.26
CA ALA A 424 22.36 -1.67 -16.83
C ALA A 424 23.35 -0.89 -15.97
N HIS A 425 23.19 -0.94 -14.64
CA HIS A 425 24.11 -0.28 -13.71
C HIS A 425 25.51 -0.92 -13.72
N ALA A 426 25.59 -2.25 -13.70
CA ALA A 426 26.87 -2.99 -13.78
C ALA A 426 27.63 -2.68 -15.08
N ALA A 427 26.95 -2.62 -16.22
CA ALA A 427 27.53 -2.23 -17.51
C ALA A 427 28.13 -0.82 -17.48
N HIS A 428 27.43 0.15 -16.85
CA HIS A 428 27.95 1.52 -16.72
C HIS A 428 29.21 1.59 -15.84
N ARG A 429 29.28 0.81 -14.76
CA ARG A 429 30.47 0.75 -13.88
C ARG A 429 31.66 0.13 -14.54
N SER A 430 31.48 -0.80 -15.47
CA SER A 430 32.56 -1.45 -16.21
C SER A 430 33.16 -0.55 -17.29
N THR A 431 32.47 0.53 -17.66
CA THR A 431 32.90 1.48 -18.73
C THR A 431 33.43 2.81 -18.16
N ALA A 432 33.27 3.08 -16.86
CA ALA A 432 33.75 4.28 -16.15
C ALA A 432 35.07 4.01 -15.42
#